data_b58a6ce63a5475ead77fbf9be2fe1539
#
_entry.id   b58a6ce63a5475ead77fbf9be2fe1539
#
_cell.length_a   1.000
_cell.length_b   1.000
_cell.length_c   1.000
_cell.angle_alpha   90.00
_cell.angle_beta   90.00
_cell.angle_gamma   90.00
#
_symmetry.space_group_name_H-M   'P 1'
#
loop_
_entity.id
_entity.type
_entity.pdbx_description
1 polymer ?
#
loop_
_entity_poly.entity_id
_entity_poly.type
_entity_poly.pdbx_seq_one_letter_code
_entity_poly.pdbx_strand_id
1 'polypeptide(L)'
;MDAEQEQLRQQLLFRAQTADQAWGFLRDNFERLWGKIHSASPAAERVQGQASPSLHVRLGTAMMDFTPINIRPNSFARSGWEVLQGFYVQVYQCKPEYAWSGNLWFMRSPQTESFRWFEVSYFDISGGRSKPPPFGTRDQNDYKNADLAASKIIGPWQLAFGPRAIDDEDEASFHDRWIGLFARAADGTLRPPRELPLRAGPPF
;
A
#
# COMPACT_ATOMS: atom_id res chain seq x y z
N MET A 1 -15.70 -37.84 3.57
CA MET A 1 -15.23 -36.46 3.32
C MET A 1 -14.35 -36.56 2.10
N ASP A 2 -14.70 -35.88 1.01
CA ASP A 2 -13.98 -36.01 -0.26
C ASP A 2 -12.56 -35.38 -0.12
N ALA A 3 -11.57 -36.00 -0.76
CA ALA A 3 -10.19 -35.54 -0.76
C ALA A 3 -10.10 -34.07 -1.25
N GLU A 4 -10.97 -33.67 -2.14
CA GLU A 4 -11.09 -32.31 -2.66
C GLU A 4 -11.55 -31.32 -1.58
N GLN A 5 -12.50 -31.71 -0.72
CA GLN A 5 -12.95 -30.88 0.40
C GLN A 5 -11.86 -30.69 1.45
N GLU A 6 -11.10 -31.73 1.74
CA GLU A 6 -9.98 -31.64 2.70
C GLU A 6 -8.84 -30.78 2.15
N GLN A 7 -8.53 -30.88 0.86
CA GLN A 7 -7.54 -30.03 0.22
C GLN A 7 -7.95 -28.56 0.24
N LEU A 8 -9.21 -28.27 -0.05
CA LEU A 8 -9.74 -26.90 0.02
C LEU A 8 -9.67 -26.35 1.45
N ARG A 9 -10.03 -27.15 2.45
CA ARG A 9 -9.93 -26.77 3.85
C ARG A 9 -8.51 -26.45 4.26
N GLN A 10 -7.54 -27.27 3.88
CA GLN A 10 -6.13 -27.04 4.16
C GLN A 10 -5.61 -25.76 3.51
N GLN A 11 -6.00 -25.47 2.28
CA GLN A 11 -5.67 -24.22 1.61
C GLN A 11 -6.24 -23.00 2.33
N LEU A 12 -7.50 -23.07 2.78
CA LEU A 12 -8.12 -21.97 3.52
C LEU A 12 -7.44 -21.73 4.88
N LEU A 13 -7.09 -22.79 5.59
CA LEU A 13 -6.37 -22.70 6.86
C LEU A 13 -4.96 -22.08 6.66
N PHE A 14 -4.23 -22.52 5.66
CA PHE A 14 -2.93 -21.96 5.32
C PHE A 14 -3.03 -20.46 5.02
N ARG A 15 -4.02 -20.04 4.20
CA ARG A 15 -4.24 -18.63 3.88
C ARG A 15 -4.57 -17.81 5.11
N ALA A 16 -5.41 -18.31 6.01
CA ALA A 16 -5.76 -17.62 7.24
C ALA A 16 -4.54 -17.43 8.15
N GLN A 17 -3.76 -18.48 8.39
CA GLN A 17 -2.54 -18.41 9.21
C GLN A 17 -1.49 -17.45 8.62
N THR A 18 -1.32 -17.50 7.30
CA THR A 18 -0.40 -16.62 6.58
C THR A 18 -0.85 -15.16 6.67
N ALA A 19 -2.15 -14.89 6.60
CA ALA A 19 -2.70 -13.56 6.78
C ALA A 19 -2.50 -13.04 8.21
N ASP A 20 -2.70 -13.89 9.24
CA ASP A 20 -2.50 -13.49 10.64
C ASP A 20 -1.03 -13.13 10.95
N GLN A 21 -0.09 -13.89 10.40
CA GLN A 21 1.34 -13.56 10.50
C GLN A 21 1.67 -12.22 9.84
N ALA A 22 1.10 -11.98 8.67
CA ALA A 22 1.24 -10.71 7.95
C ALA A 22 0.74 -9.51 8.78
N TRP A 23 -0.37 -9.68 9.48
CA TRP A 23 -0.92 -8.65 10.37
C TRP A 23 0.02 -8.33 11.54
N GLY A 24 0.64 -9.35 12.13
CA GLY A 24 1.63 -9.18 13.19
C GLY A 24 2.81 -8.31 12.74
N PHE A 25 3.45 -8.69 11.63
CA PHE A 25 4.56 -7.95 11.05
C PHE A 25 4.22 -6.49 10.78
N LEU A 26 3.07 -6.22 10.17
CA LEU A 26 2.69 -4.87 9.81
C LEU A 26 2.33 -4.02 11.04
N ARG A 27 1.70 -4.61 12.04
CA ARG A 27 1.42 -3.94 13.32
C ARG A 27 2.70 -3.44 13.98
N ASP A 28 3.72 -4.31 14.05
CA ASP A 28 5.01 -3.97 14.64
C ASP A 28 5.70 -2.86 13.83
N ASN A 29 5.60 -2.91 12.51
CA ASN A 29 6.09 -1.85 11.63
C ASN A 29 5.39 -0.51 11.88
N PHE A 30 4.08 -0.50 12.06
CA PHE A 30 3.34 0.73 12.36
C PHE A 30 3.69 1.30 13.73
N GLU A 31 3.90 0.46 14.74
CA GLU A 31 4.36 0.93 16.05
C GLU A 31 5.77 1.54 15.98
N ARG A 32 6.69 0.92 15.24
CA ARG A 32 8.04 1.48 15.02
C ARG A 32 7.99 2.78 14.22
N LEU A 33 7.18 2.85 13.16
CA LEU A 33 6.97 4.06 12.37
C LEU A 33 6.43 5.20 13.23
N TRP A 34 5.39 4.91 14.02
CA TRP A 34 4.84 5.87 14.98
C TRP A 34 5.89 6.34 15.99
N GLY A 35 6.65 5.44 16.58
CA GLY A 35 7.73 5.77 17.53
C GLY A 35 8.76 6.72 16.93
N LYS A 36 9.19 6.50 15.69
CA LYS A 36 10.11 7.39 14.97
C LYS A 36 9.49 8.77 14.74
N ILE A 37 8.23 8.85 14.30
CA ILE A 37 7.54 10.11 14.06
C ILE A 37 7.39 10.89 15.36
N HIS A 38 6.92 10.27 16.43
CA HIS A 38 6.72 10.93 17.71
C HIS A 38 8.01 11.40 18.34
N SER A 39 9.10 10.63 18.19
CA SER A 39 10.44 11.05 18.64
C SER A 39 10.98 12.26 17.87
N ALA A 40 10.72 12.31 16.56
CA ALA A 40 11.14 13.44 15.71
C ALA A 40 10.24 14.66 15.90
N SER A 41 8.97 14.47 16.19
CA SER A 41 7.98 15.53 16.39
C SER A 41 6.99 15.15 17.52
N PRO A 42 7.27 15.55 18.77
CA PRO A 42 6.37 15.28 19.90
C PRO A 42 4.97 15.92 19.76
N ALA A 43 4.82 16.89 18.87
CA ALA A 43 3.54 17.51 18.54
C ALA A 43 2.68 16.64 17.60
N ALA A 44 3.23 15.58 17.05
CA ALA A 44 2.44 14.62 16.27
C ALA A 44 1.46 13.87 17.17
N GLU A 45 0.25 13.66 16.67
CA GLU A 45 -0.81 12.96 17.37
C GLU A 45 -1.18 11.67 16.63
N ARG A 46 -1.31 10.58 17.37
CA ARG A 46 -1.92 9.36 16.85
C ARG A 46 -3.42 9.43 17.02
N VAL A 47 -4.14 9.32 15.92
CA VAL A 47 -5.61 9.31 15.92
C VAL A 47 -6.08 7.84 15.92
N GLN A 48 -7.09 7.54 16.74
CA GLN A 48 -7.66 6.19 16.72
C GLN A 48 -8.41 5.92 15.42
N GLY A 49 -8.02 4.86 14.72
CA GLY A 49 -8.70 4.37 13.52
C GLY A 49 -9.85 3.43 13.87
N GLN A 50 -10.81 3.29 12.94
CA GLN A 50 -11.96 2.39 13.10
C GLN A 50 -11.62 0.92 12.87
N ALA A 51 -10.52 0.64 12.18
CA ALA A 51 -10.09 -0.72 11.83
C ALA A 51 -8.68 -1.01 12.39
N SER A 52 -8.43 -2.26 12.74
CA SER A 52 -7.12 -2.72 13.24
C SER A 52 -6.60 -3.86 12.37
N PRO A 53 -5.29 -3.83 12.00
CA PRO A 53 -4.34 -2.78 12.28
C PRO A 53 -4.55 -1.55 11.39
N SER A 54 -4.34 -0.37 11.91
CA SER A 54 -4.30 0.87 11.16
C SER A 54 -3.36 1.86 11.85
N LEU A 55 -2.84 2.81 11.08
CA LEU A 55 -2.05 3.91 11.61
C LEU A 55 -2.58 5.22 11.03
N HIS A 56 -3.01 6.11 11.90
CA HIS A 56 -3.44 7.45 11.54
C HIS A 56 -2.66 8.45 12.38
N VAL A 57 -1.93 9.33 11.70
CA VAL A 57 -1.06 10.32 12.34
C VAL A 57 -1.42 11.71 11.83
N ARG A 58 -1.49 12.66 12.74
CA ARG A 58 -1.70 14.07 12.44
C ARG A 58 -0.57 14.95 12.99
N LEU A 59 -0.16 15.93 12.20
CA LEU A 59 0.73 16.99 12.64
C LEU A 59 0.23 18.31 12.05
N GLY A 60 -0.36 19.14 12.89
CA GLY A 60 -1.05 20.35 12.43
C GLY A 60 -2.20 19.99 11.48
N THR A 61 -2.09 20.41 10.22
CA THR A 61 -3.08 20.11 9.17
C THR A 61 -2.67 18.97 8.24
N ALA A 62 -1.47 18.43 8.42
CA ALA A 62 -1.01 17.27 7.67
C ALA A 62 -1.56 15.98 8.31
N MET A 63 -1.88 15.00 7.46
CA MET A 63 -2.31 13.67 7.89
C MET A 63 -1.57 12.59 7.12
N MET A 64 -1.30 11.47 7.80
CA MET A 64 -0.82 10.25 7.20
C MET A 64 -1.67 9.09 7.68
N ASP A 65 -2.23 8.34 6.75
CA ASP A 65 -3.19 7.27 7.01
C ASP A 65 -2.76 5.97 6.35
N PHE A 66 -2.76 4.89 7.13
CA PHE A 66 -2.70 3.53 6.66
C PHE A 66 -4.02 2.85 7.01
N THR A 67 -4.84 2.60 6.01
CA THR A 67 -6.19 2.07 6.17
C THR A 67 -6.30 0.69 5.52
N PRO A 68 -6.73 -0.35 6.24
CA PRO A 68 -6.90 -1.67 5.65
C PRO A 68 -7.94 -1.65 4.53
N ILE A 69 -7.69 -2.48 3.52
CA ILE A 69 -8.56 -2.66 2.37
C ILE A 69 -9.14 -4.06 2.41
N ASN A 70 -10.42 -4.18 2.14
CA ASN A 70 -11.07 -5.48 2.03
C ASN A 70 -10.77 -6.11 0.67
N ILE A 71 -9.88 -7.10 0.65
CA ILE A 71 -9.48 -7.81 -0.56
C ILE A 71 -10.49 -8.92 -0.85
N ARG A 72 -11.05 -8.90 -2.05
CA ARG A 72 -11.87 -10.02 -2.53
C ARG A 72 -11.00 -11.08 -3.18
N PRO A 73 -11.37 -12.36 -3.06
CA PRO A 73 -10.73 -13.44 -3.79
C PRO A 73 -10.64 -13.11 -5.30
N ASN A 74 -9.50 -13.39 -5.88
CA ASN A 74 -9.22 -13.16 -7.31
C ASN A 74 -9.19 -11.70 -7.79
N SER A 75 -9.02 -10.73 -6.88
CA SER A 75 -8.92 -9.31 -7.26
C SER A 75 -7.76 -9.03 -8.25
N PHE A 76 -6.70 -9.82 -8.21
CA PHE A 76 -5.51 -9.71 -9.06
C PHE A 76 -5.29 -10.92 -9.97
N ALA A 77 -6.37 -11.57 -10.40
CA ALA A 77 -6.29 -12.82 -11.16
C ALA A 77 -5.60 -12.67 -12.53
N ARG A 78 -5.72 -11.52 -13.18
CA ARG A 78 -5.12 -11.27 -14.50
C ARG A 78 -3.63 -11.05 -14.47
N SER A 79 -3.12 -10.44 -13.40
CA SER A 79 -1.68 -10.24 -13.21
C SER A 79 -0.96 -11.51 -12.79
N GLY A 80 -1.69 -12.53 -12.37
CA GLY A 80 -1.15 -13.75 -11.76
C GLY A 80 -0.67 -13.57 -10.33
N TRP A 81 -0.82 -12.38 -9.75
CA TRP A 81 -0.53 -12.13 -8.35
C TRP A 81 -1.62 -12.70 -7.45
N GLU A 82 -1.22 -13.34 -6.38
CA GLU A 82 -2.13 -13.73 -5.31
C GLU A 82 -2.01 -12.74 -4.16
N VAL A 83 -3.09 -11.99 -3.90
CA VAL A 83 -3.14 -10.94 -2.86
C VAL A 83 -4.05 -11.41 -1.74
N LEU A 84 -3.53 -11.41 -0.51
CA LEU A 84 -4.29 -11.81 0.68
C LEU A 84 -4.75 -10.63 1.52
N GLN A 85 -3.94 -9.58 1.61
CA GLN A 85 -4.19 -8.40 2.43
C GLN A 85 -3.77 -7.13 1.69
N GLY A 86 -4.33 -6.00 2.07
CA GLY A 86 -3.97 -4.73 1.50
C GLY A 86 -4.25 -3.53 2.39
N PHE A 87 -3.51 -2.47 2.14
CA PHE A 87 -3.73 -1.16 2.73
C PHE A 87 -3.77 -0.09 1.66
N TYR A 88 -4.66 0.86 1.85
CA TYR A 88 -4.57 2.16 1.22
C TYR A 88 -3.73 3.06 2.11
N VAL A 89 -2.76 3.73 1.54
CA VAL A 89 -1.89 4.65 2.24
C VAL A 89 -2.02 6.03 1.63
N GLN A 90 -2.18 7.04 2.48
CA GLN A 90 -2.30 8.42 2.05
C GLN A 90 -1.51 9.34 2.95
N VAL A 91 -0.80 10.30 2.35
CA VAL A 91 -0.28 11.47 3.04
C VAL A 91 -0.97 12.70 2.47
N TYR A 92 -1.65 13.46 3.32
CA TYR A 92 -2.43 14.62 2.94
C TYR A 92 -1.76 15.90 3.44
N GLN A 93 -1.72 16.91 2.56
CA GLN A 93 -1.31 18.26 2.79
C GLN A 93 -2.49 19.21 2.57
N CYS A 94 -2.75 20.11 3.53
CA CYS A 94 -3.90 21.02 3.45
C CYS A 94 -3.64 22.23 2.53
N LYS A 95 -2.44 22.82 2.58
CA LYS A 95 -2.14 24.06 1.85
C LYS A 95 -0.73 24.00 1.23
N PRO A 96 -0.62 24.03 -0.12
CA PRO A 96 -1.71 23.79 -1.06
C PRO A 96 -2.29 22.40 -0.89
N GLU A 97 -3.59 22.24 -1.15
CA GLU A 97 -4.26 20.94 -1.00
C GLU A 97 -3.67 19.92 -1.95
N TYR A 98 -3.13 18.86 -1.38
CA TYR A 98 -2.53 17.78 -2.13
C TYR A 98 -2.53 16.48 -1.33
N ALA A 99 -2.72 15.36 -2.01
CA ALA A 99 -2.61 14.03 -1.41
C ALA A 99 -1.68 13.14 -2.23
N TRP A 100 -0.73 12.51 -1.56
CA TRP A 100 0.07 11.43 -2.11
C TRP A 100 -0.50 10.10 -1.60
N SER A 101 -0.70 9.13 -2.49
CA SER A 101 -1.33 7.85 -2.14
C SER A 101 -0.58 6.68 -2.72
N GLY A 102 -0.71 5.54 -2.06
CA GLY A 102 -0.16 4.26 -2.48
C GLY A 102 -0.91 3.10 -1.87
N ASN A 103 -0.40 1.92 -2.10
CA ASN A 103 -0.90 0.69 -1.49
C ASN A 103 0.23 -0.13 -0.89
N LEU A 104 -0.10 -0.83 0.18
CA LEU A 104 0.66 -1.98 0.64
C LEU A 104 -0.14 -3.22 0.31
N TRP A 105 0.51 -4.20 -0.35
CA TRP A 105 -0.10 -5.48 -0.68
C TRP A 105 0.70 -6.61 -0.06
N PHE A 106 0.01 -7.46 0.70
CA PHE A 106 0.57 -8.74 1.11
C PHE A 106 0.25 -9.75 0.03
N MET A 107 1.25 -10.05 -0.78
CA MET A 107 1.04 -10.79 -2.00
C MET A 107 2.22 -11.70 -2.35
N ARG A 108 1.94 -12.64 -3.23
CA ARG A 108 2.91 -13.54 -3.85
C ARG A 108 2.90 -13.30 -5.36
N SER A 109 4.09 -13.16 -5.96
CA SER A 109 4.21 -13.06 -7.42
C SER A 109 4.09 -14.44 -8.08
N PRO A 110 3.80 -14.51 -9.38
CA PRO A 110 3.82 -15.77 -10.13
C PRO A 110 5.16 -16.49 -10.09
N GLN A 111 6.25 -15.77 -9.79
CA GLN A 111 7.61 -16.31 -9.78
C GLN A 111 8.12 -16.62 -8.36
N THR A 112 7.38 -16.24 -7.32
CA THR A 112 7.78 -16.46 -5.92
C THR A 112 6.79 -17.37 -5.21
N GLU A 113 7.32 -18.27 -4.36
CA GLU A 113 6.47 -19.17 -3.57
C GLU A 113 5.98 -18.53 -2.26
N SER A 114 6.67 -17.49 -1.78
CA SER A 114 6.40 -16.87 -0.50
C SER A 114 5.59 -15.59 -0.62
N PHE A 115 4.67 -15.39 0.33
CA PHE A 115 3.97 -14.12 0.50
C PHE A 115 4.88 -13.12 1.22
N ARG A 116 4.87 -11.88 0.73
CA ARG A 116 5.59 -10.76 1.34
C ARG A 116 4.75 -9.49 1.25
N TRP A 117 5.08 -8.50 2.07
CA TRP A 117 4.54 -7.16 1.91
C TRP A 117 5.28 -6.40 0.82
N PHE A 118 4.51 -5.77 -0.06
CA PHE A 118 5.04 -4.92 -1.12
C PHE A 118 4.37 -3.54 -1.06
N GLU A 119 5.17 -2.53 -1.30
CA GLU A 119 4.71 -1.17 -1.55
C GLU A 119 4.59 -0.97 -3.06
N VAL A 120 3.43 -0.46 -3.48
CA VAL A 120 3.17 -0.16 -4.89
C VAL A 120 2.39 1.15 -5.02
N SER A 121 2.58 1.82 -6.16
CA SER A 121 1.79 2.97 -6.55
C SER A 121 1.42 2.88 -8.01
N TYR A 122 0.20 3.28 -8.33
CA TYR A 122 -0.33 3.32 -9.69
C TYR A 122 -0.69 4.75 -10.05
N PHE A 123 -0.70 5.07 -11.33
CA PHE A 123 -1.23 6.33 -11.83
C PHE A 123 -2.12 6.11 -13.06
N ASP A 124 -3.10 6.98 -13.21
CA ASP A 124 -3.99 6.98 -14.36
C ASP A 124 -3.32 7.65 -15.55
N ILE A 125 -3.18 6.93 -16.65
CA ILE A 125 -2.62 7.41 -17.92
C ILE A 125 -3.68 7.96 -18.87
N SER A 126 -4.96 7.90 -18.52
CA SER A 126 -6.06 8.38 -19.40
C SER A 126 -6.06 9.88 -19.63
N GLY A 127 -5.14 10.61 -19.00
CA GLY A 127 -4.93 12.03 -19.26
C GLY A 127 -6.03 12.94 -18.76
N GLY A 128 -6.84 12.47 -17.85
CA GLY A 128 -7.83 13.29 -17.17
C GLY A 128 -7.17 14.54 -16.58
N ARG A 129 -7.60 15.71 -17.02
CA ARG A 129 -7.11 17.03 -16.56
C ARG A 129 -7.50 17.35 -15.12
N SER A 130 -8.22 16.45 -14.49
CA SER A 130 -8.59 16.50 -13.09
C SER A 130 -7.40 16.12 -12.22
N LYS A 131 -7.26 16.78 -11.09
CA LYS A 131 -6.36 16.55 -9.95
C LYS A 131 -5.47 15.32 -10.07
N PRO A 132 -4.17 15.40 -9.80
CA PRO A 132 -3.32 14.21 -9.89
C PRO A 132 -4.01 13.04 -9.19
N PRO A 133 -4.19 11.91 -9.88
CA PRO A 133 -4.93 10.79 -9.32
C PRO A 133 -4.27 10.37 -8.02
N PRO A 134 -5.02 9.95 -7.02
CA PRO A 134 -4.45 9.29 -5.86
C PRO A 134 -3.66 8.08 -6.36
N PHE A 135 -2.41 7.96 -5.94
CA PHE A 135 -1.53 6.85 -6.30
C PHE A 135 -1.85 5.59 -5.48
N GLY A 136 -3.11 5.24 -5.40
CA GLY A 136 -3.54 4.08 -4.64
C GLY A 136 -4.98 3.74 -4.95
N THR A 137 -5.37 2.54 -4.66
CA THR A 137 -6.70 2.02 -4.93
C THR A 137 -7.50 1.91 -3.64
N ARG A 138 -8.74 2.39 -3.65
CA ARG A 138 -9.66 2.37 -2.51
C ARG A 138 -10.80 1.38 -2.67
N ASP A 139 -11.24 1.15 -3.88
CA ASP A 139 -12.42 0.36 -4.17
C ASP A 139 -12.18 -0.73 -5.22
N GLN A 140 -13.23 -1.50 -5.50
CA GLN A 140 -13.13 -2.65 -6.40
C GLN A 140 -12.90 -2.30 -7.86
N ASN A 141 -13.35 -1.13 -8.29
CA ASN A 141 -13.12 -0.68 -9.67
C ASN A 141 -11.66 -0.35 -9.85
N ASP A 142 -11.07 0.25 -8.81
CA ASP A 142 -9.65 0.53 -8.77
C ASP A 142 -8.82 -0.75 -8.78
N TYR A 143 -9.24 -1.83 -8.09
CA TYR A 143 -8.54 -3.11 -8.14
C TYR A 143 -8.45 -3.71 -9.53
N LYS A 144 -9.52 -3.61 -10.33
CA LYS A 144 -9.50 -4.08 -11.71
C LYS A 144 -8.45 -3.32 -12.53
N ASN A 145 -8.35 -2.02 -12.33
CA ASN A 145 -7.39 -1.19 -13.01
C ASN A 145 -5.96 -1.48 -12.54
N ALA A 146 -5.76 -1.66 -11.24
CA ALA A 146 -4.48 -2.06 -10.67
C ALA A 146 -4.03 -3.44 -11.20
N ASP A 147 -4.94 -4.41 -11.29
CA ASP A 147 -4.68 -5.73 -11.84
C ASP A 147 -4.30 -5.67 -13.33
N LEU A 148 -4.98 -4.85 -14.12
CA LEU A 148 -4.64 -4.60 -15.52
C LEU A 148 -3.26 -3.97 -15.66
N ALA A 149 -2.95 -2.98 -14.84
CA ALA A 149 -1.63 -2.33 -14.84
C ALA A 149 -0.52 -3.30 -14.43
N ALA A 150 -0.73 -4.09 -13.38
CA ALA A 150 0.22 -5.10 -12.92
C ALA A 150 0.44 -6.22 -13.95
N SER A 151 -0.59 -6.59 -14.72
CA SER A 151 -0.49 -7.56 -15.81
C SER A 151 0.11 -6.97 -17.11
N LYS A 152 0.47 -5.69 -17.11
CA LYS A 152 0.94 -4.95 -18.29
C LYS A 152 -0.06 -4.91 -19.45
N ILE A 153 -1.33 -5.11 -19.17
CA ILE A 153 -2.42 -4.95 -20.15
C ILE A 153 -2.73 -3.45 -20.24
N ILE A 154 -2.92 -2.96 -21.48
CA ILE A 154 -3.29 -1.56 -21.70
C ILE A 154 -4.61 -1.27 -21.00
N GLY A 155 -4.56 -0.35 -20.02
CA GLY A 155 -5.68 0.10 -19.22
C GLY A 155 -5.46 1.55 -18.80
N PRO A 156 -6.41 2.17 -18.07
CA PRO A 156 -6.27 3.55 -17.62
C PRO A 156 -5.21 3.72 -16.53
N TRP A 157 -4.73 2.64 -15.95
CA TRP A 157 -3.76 2.63 -14.87
C TRP A 157 -2.43 2.04 -15.33
N GLN A 158 -1.36 2.65 -14.90
CA GLN A 158 0.00 2.17 -15.09
C GLN A 158 0.71 2.11 -13.75
N LEU A 159 1.58 1.11 -13.59
CA LEU A 159 2.44 1.00 -12.43
C LEU A 159 3.44 2.16 -12.40
N ALA A 160 3.33 3.02 -11.38
CA ALA A 160 4.19 4.18 -11.20
C ALA A 160 5.46 3.83 -10.41
N PHE A 161 5.30 2.94 -9.44
CA PHE A 161 6.36 2.58 -8.51
C PHE A 161 6.11 1.18 -7.96
N GLY A 162 7.16 0.40 -7.84
CA GLY A 162 7.10 -0.94 -7.24
C GLY A 162 6.64 -2.03 -8.21
N PRO A 163 6.24 -3.20 -7.71
CA PRO A 163 6.22 -3.52 -6.28
C PRO A 163 7.63 -3.58 -5.69
N ARG A 164 7.76 -3.01 -4.51
CA ARG A 164 8.99 -3.05 -3.74
C ARG A 164 8.72 -3.80 -2.45
N ALA A 165 9.46 -4.86 -2.17
CA ALA A 165 9.30 -5.63 -0.95
C ALA A 165 9.65 -4.76 0.28
N ILE A 166 8.83 -4.89 1.32
CA ILE A 166 9.09 -4.35 2.66
C ILE A 166 9.56 -5.53 3.49
N ASP A 167 10.86 -5.75 3.53
CA ASP A 167 11.50 -6.75 4.39
C ASP A 167 12.40 -6.07 5.42
N ASP A 168 13.08 -6.84 6.23
CA ASP A 168 13.91 -6.32 7.31
C ASP A 168 15.03 -5.41 6.82
N GLU A 169 15.54 -5.63 5.60
CA GLU A 169 16.58 -4.79 5.00
C GLU A 169 16.03 -3.46 4.46
N ASP A 170 14.77 -3.47 4.00
CA ASP A 170 14.08 -2.31 3.43
C ASP A 170 13.19 -1.55 4.42
N GLU A 171 13.06 -2.02 5.66
CA GLU A 171 12.22 -1.39 6.68
C GLU A 171 12.64 0.07 6.94
N ALA A 172 13.92 0.34 7.07
CA ALA A 172 14.42 1.69 7.26
C ALA A 172 14.05 2.58 6.08
N SER A 173 14.25 2.10 4.85
CA SER A 173 13.88 2.82 3.62
C SER A 173 12.38 3.08 3.53
N PHE A 174 11.54 2.13 3.96
CA PHE A 174 10.10 2.29 4.01
C PHE A 174 9.71 3.40 5.01
N HIS A 175 10.20 3.32 6.24
CA HIS A 175 9.91 4.32 7.27
C HIS A 175 10.40 5.71 6.85
N ASP A 176 11.62 5.84 6.37
CA ASP A 176 12.22 7.11 5.97
C ASP A 176 11.45 7.75 4.82
N ARG A 177 10.95 6.97 3.89
CA ARG A 177 10.13 7.43 2.78
C ARG A 177 8.81 8.04 3.27
N TRP A 178 8.09 7.33 4.14
CA TRP A 178 6.80 7.79 4.66
C TRP A 178 6.96 8.95 5.64
N ILE A 179 7.97 8.94 6.49
CA ILE A 179 8.32 10.06 7.36
C ILE A 179 8.67 11.30 6.52
N GLY A 180 9.47 11.12 5.47
CA GLY A 180 9.85 12.21 4.57
C GLY A 180 8.67 12.81 3.80
N LEU A 181 7.70 11.99 3.37
CA LEU A 181 6.46 12.45 2.75
C LEU A 181 5.61 13.22 3.76
N PHE A 182 5.46 12.69 4.97
CA PHE A 182 4.67 13.31 6.02
C PHE A 182 5.27 14.63 6.50
N ALA A 183 6.59 14.71 6.68
CA ALA A 183 7.28 15.95 7.00
C ALA A 183 7.05 17.01 5.93
N ARG A 184 7.20 16.66 4.64
CA ARG A 184 6.90 17.59 3.53
C ARG A 184 5.45 18.05 3.52
N ALA A 185 4.51 17.19 3.89
CA ALA A 185 3.10 17.56 4.01
C ALA A 185 2.88 18.55 5.16
N ALA A 186 3.55 18.35 6.30
CA ALA A 186 3.48 19.25 7.44
C ALA A 186 4.07 20.63 7.12
N ASP A 187 5.16 20.68 6.33
CA ASP A 187 5.81 21.92 5.89
C ASP A 187 5.11 22.59 4.68
N GLY A 188 4.05 21.99 4.12
CA GLY A 188 3.38 22.51 2.93
C GLY A 188 4.19 22.37 1.64
N THR A 189 5.20 21.49 1.62
CA THR A 189 6.13 21.31 0.49
C THR A 189 5.94 20.00 -0.26
N LEU A 190 4.94 19.19 0.10
CA LEU A 190 4.61 17.98 -0.63
C LEU A 190 4.28 18.30 -2.08
N ARG A 191 4.85 17.56 -3.02
CA ARG A 191 4.68 17.76 -4.45
C ARG A 191 4.18 16.49 -5.11
N PRO A 192 3.48 16.61 -6.25
CA PRO A 192 3.11 15.47 -7.07
C PRO A 192 4.34 14.67 -7.47
N PRO A 193 4.19 13.35 -7.63
CA PRO A 193 5.28 12.46 -8.02
C PRO A 193 5.69 12.60 -9.50
N ARG A 194 5.54 13.77 -10.11
CA ARG A 194 6.01 14.05 -11.47
C ARG A 194 7.50 13.76 -11.67
N GLU A 195 8.24 13.74 -10.57
CA GLU A 195 9.68 13.46 -10.54
C GLU A 195 9.99 11.99 -10.17
N LEU A 196 8.99 11.20 -9.80
CA LEU A 196 9.20 9.77 -9.70
C LEU A 196 9.52 9.28 -11.11
N PRO A 197 10.70 8.71 -11.33
CA PRO A 197 10.99 8.14 -12.63
C PRO A 197 9.89 7.13 -12.93
N LEU A 198 9.25 7.27 -14.09
CA LEU A 198 8.31 6.31 -14.68
C LEU A 198 9.08 5.01 -15.02
N ARG A 199 9.84 4.51 -14.11
CA ARG A 199 10.47 3.22 -14.25
C ARG A 199 9.42 2.23 -13.79
N ALA A 200 8.82 1.57 -14.77
CA ALA A 200 8.37 0.22 -14.53
C ALA A 200 9.46 -0.43 -13.68
N GLY A 201 9.10 -0.87 -12.48
CA GLY A 201 10.02 -1.67 -11.68
C GLY A 201 10.59 -2.79 -12.57
N PRO A 202 11.73 -3.36 -12.23
CA PRO A 202 12.29 -4.45 -13.01
C PRO A 202 11.18 -5.48 -13.23
N PRO A 203 11.13 -6.12 -14.38
CA PRO A 203 10.20 -7.21 -14.61
C PRO A 203 10.42 -8.23 -13.49
N PHE A 204 9.35 -8.52 -12.77
CA PHE A 204 9.34 -9.51 -11.71
C PHE A 204 9.57 -10.89 -12.27
#